data_c06fb344773ccb1398b1b5bb4f3e07ab
#
_entry.id   c06fb344773ccb1398b1b5bb4f3e07ab
#
_cell.length_a   1.000
_cell.length_b   1.000
_cell.length_c   1.000
_cell.angle_alpha   90.00
_cell.angle_beta   90.00
_cell.angle_gamma   90.00
#
_symmetry.space_group_name_H-M   'P 1'
#
loop_
_entity.id
_entity.type
_entity.pdbx_description
1 polymer ?
#
loop_
_entity_poly.entity_id
_entity_poly.type
_entity_poly.pdbx_seq_one_letter_code
_entity_poly.pdbx_strand_id
1 'polypeptide(L)'
;MARFRYVGFDPSGGRVSGIVDAERMDLARDDLRGRGVMVSELASDATGRDWRETLGLQTDRVRLEDLEFLTSELSLLLDSGVRIDRAIGILQRTGRSGAVGRLLSAMSADLKQGRQLSEAAAEHKDVFDPLYVNLIALGEASGRLPEVFRRLAEDLRFRRDIRQKVVQAATYPLVVLAV
;
A
#
# COMPACT_ATOMS: atom_id res chain seq x y z
N MET A 1 -18.66 -26.76 -4.62
CA MET A 1 -18.66 -25.62 -5.55
C MET A 1 -17.71 -24.59 -5.00
N ALA A 2 -16.74 -24.15 -5.79
CA ALA A 2 -15.80 -23.11 -5.41
C ALA A 2 -16.29 -21.77 -5.99
N ARG A 3 -16.06 -20.66 -5.28
CA ARG A 3 -16.38 -19.32 -5.74
C ARG A 3 -15.17 -18.70 -6.43
N PHE A 4 -15.40 -18.08 -7.57
CA PHE A 4 -14.38 -17.39 -8.33
C PHE A 4 -14.78 -15.92 -8.49
N ARG A 5 -13.86 -15.02 -8.17
CA ARG A 5 -14.01 -13.58 -8.44
C ARG A 5 -13.47 -13.27 -9.82
N TYR A 6 -14.21 -12.50 -10.60
CA TYR A 6 -13.78 -12.09 -11.92
C TYR A 6 -13.82 -10.58 -12.08
N VAL A 7 -12.92 -10.11 -12.93
CA VAL A 7 -12.93 -8.77 -13.52
C VAL A 7 -12.89 -8.96 -15.02
N GLY A 8 -13.73 -8.24 -15.74
CA GLY A 8 -13.82 -8.37 -17.20
C GLY A 8 -14.53 -7.17 -17.82
N PHE A 9 -14.84 -7.32 -19.09
CA PHE A 9 -15.56 -6.32 -19.87
C PHE A 9 -16.83 -6.96 -20.46
N ASP A 10 -17.93 -6.23 -20.43
CA ASP A 10 -19.17 -6.62 -21.10
C ASP A 10 -19.07 -6.36 -22.62
N PRO A 11 -20.04 -6.84 -23.43
CA PRO A 11 -20.04 -6.61 -24.88
C PRO A 11 -20.12 -5.14 -25.28
N SER A 12 -20.50 -4.24 -24.37
CA SER A 12 -20.54 -2.80 -24.60
C SER A 12 -19.21 -2.09 -24.25
N GLY A 13 -18.20 -2.85 -23.76
CA GLY A 13 -16.90 -2.33 -23.33
C GLY A 13 -16.89 -1.80 -21.89
N GLY A 14 -18.00 -1.95 -21.15
CA GLY A 14 -18.10 -1.60 -19.74
C GLY A 14 -17.31 -2.57 -18.85
N ARG A 15 -16.56 -2.05 -17.87
CA ARG A 15 -15.84 -2.87 -16.90
C ARG A 15 -16.85 -3.48 -15.92
N VAL A 16 -16.88 -4.81 -15.84
CA VAL A 16 -17.72 -5.57 -14.93
C VAL A 16 -16.89 -6.43 -14.00
N SER A 17 -17.32 -6.56 -12.76
CA SER A 17 -16.73 -7.45 -11.77
C SER A 17 -17.80 -8.12 -10.95
N GLY A 18 -17.53 -9.35 -10.51
CA GLY A 18 -18.50 -10.11 -9.73
C GLY A 18 -17.91 -11.42 -9.22
N ILE A 19 -18.80 -12.27 -8.69
CA ILE A 19 -18.48 -13.62 -8.22
C ILE A 19 -19.30 -14.63 -9.03
N VAL A 20 -18.65 -15.71 -9.43
CA VAL A 20 -19.28 -16.85 -10.12
C VAL A 20 -18.97 -18.13 -9.35
N ASP A 21 -19.98 -18.99 -9.18
CA ASP A 21 -19.84 -20.30 -8.55
C ASP A 21 -19.58 -21.35 -9.63
N ALA A 22 -18.47 -22.09 -9.50
CA ALA A 22 -18.12 -23.18 -10.41
C ALA A 22 -17.33 -24.27 -9.66
N GLU A 23 -17.24 -25.46 -10.21
CA GLU A 23 -16.43 -26.52 -9.61
C GLU A 23 -14.94 -26.33 -9.89
N ARG A 24 -14.61 -25.71 -11.03
CA ARG A 24 -13.24 -25.46 -11.49
C ARG A 24 -13.15 -24.13 -12.23
N MET A 25 -11.92 -23.60 -12.29
CA MET A 25 -11.63 -22.28 -12.90
C MET A 25 -11.93 -22.23 -14.42
N ASP A 26 -11.70 -23.32 -15.12
CA ASP A 26 -12.05 -23.46 -16.56
C ASP A 26 -13.55 -23.32 -16.78
N LEU A 27 -14.38 -24.00 -15.99
CA LEU A 27 -15.84 -23.92 -16.05
C LEU A 27 -16.37 -22.52 -15.68
N ALA A 28 -15.74 -21.87 -14.71
CA ALA A 28 -16.03 -20.48 -14.36
C ALA A 28 -15.79 -19.53 -15.55
N ARG A 29 -14.69 -19.74 -16.27
CA ARG A 29 -14.33 -18.91 -17.43
C ARG A 29 -15.30 -19.14 -18.60
N ASP A 30 -15.70 -20.39 -18.83
CA ASP A 30 -16.63 -20.72 -19.91
C ASP A 30 -18.06 -20.21 -19.62
N ASP A 31 -18.52 -20.26 -18.39
CA ASP A 31 -19.80 -19.67 -17.98
C ASP A 31 -19.80 -18.15 -18.19
N LEU A 32 -18.74 -17.45 -17.80
CA LEU A 32 -18.60 -16.01 -18.00
C LEU A 32 -18.53 -15.64 -19.49
N ARG A 33 -17.86 -16.45 -20.32
CA ARG A 33 -17.88 -16.28 -21.78
C ARG A 33 -19.27 -16.48 -22.36
N GLY A 34 -20.02 -17.48 -21.87
CA GLY A 34 -21.39 -17.71 -22.28
C GLY A 34 -22.32 -16.53 -21.95
N ARG A 35 -22.01 -15.76 -20.92
CA ARG A 35 -22.69 -14.52 -20.53
C ARG A 35 -22.19 -13.28 -21.29
N GLY A 36 -21.25 -13.44 -22.24
CA GLY A 36 -20.69 -12.36 -23.03
C GLY A 36 -19.61 -11.53 -22.30
N VAL A 37 -19.14 -11.98 -21.13
CA VAL A 37 -18.10 -11.27 -20.38
C VAL A 37 -16.71 -11.69 -20.85
N MET A 38 -15.93 -10.75 -21.35
CA MET A 38 -14.50 -10.94 -21.64
C MET A 38 -13.71 -10.84 -20.34
N VAL A 39 -13.32 -12.00 -19.78
CA VAL A 39 -12.62 -12.09 -18.50
C VAL A 39 -11.17 -11.62 -18.66
N SER A 40 -10.81 -10.56 -17.95
CA SER A 40 -9.44 -10.05 -17.82
C SER A 40 -8.70 -10.74 -16.67
N GLU A 41 -9.39 -10.94 -15.56
CA GLU A 41 -8.83 -11.56 -14.35
C GLU A 41 -9.84 -12.54 -13.75
N LEU A 42 -9.37 -13.75 -13.38
CA LEU A 42 -10.18 -14.76 -12.72
C LEU A 42 -9.37 -15.37 -11.58
N ALA A 43 -9.82 -15.18 -10.34
CA ALA A 43 -9.17 -15.69 -9.14
C ALA A 43 -10.16 -16.56 -8.33
N SER A 44 -9.69 -17.65 -7.74
CA SER A 44 -10.51 -18.46 -6.84
C SER A 44 -10.84 -17.66 -5.57
N ASP A 45 -12.11 -17.49 -5.26
CA ASP A 45 -12.57 -16.83 -4.04
C ASP A 45 -12.41 -17.75 -2.80
N ALA A 46 -12.10 -19.02 -3.00
CA ALA A 46 -11.70 -19.94 -1.93
C ALA A 46 -10.29 -19.62 -1.41
N THR A 47 -9.50 -18.86 -2.16
CA THR A 47 -8.23 -18.24 -1.74
C THR A 47 -8.41 -16.78 -1.32
N GLY A 48 -9.64 -16.32 -1.18
CA GLY A 48 -10.00 -14.97 -0.71
C GLY A 48 -9.62 -14.67 0.75
N ARG A 49 -9.21 -15.68 1.51
CA ARG A 49 -8.25 -15.53 2.60
C ARG A 49 -6.88 -15.74 1.99
N ASP A 50 -6.15 -14.67 1.80
CA ASP A 50 -4.72 -14.74 1.52
C ASP A 50 -4.16 -15.82 2.48
N TRP A 51 -3.55 -16.91 1.95
CA TRP A 51 -2.95 -17.96 2.77
C TRP A 51 -1.99 -17.40 3.82
N ARG A 52 -1.46 -16.20 3.56
CA ARG A 52 -0.67 -15.37 4.47
C ARG A 52 -1.49 -14.85 5.64
N GLU A 53 -2.78 -14.55 5.44
CA GLU A 53 -3.72 -14.17 6.49
C GLU A 53 -4.09 -15.36 7.37
N THR A 54 -4.28 -16.54 6.76
CA THR A 54 -4.59 -17.80 7.46
C THR A 54 -3.41 -18.34 8.25
N LEU A 55 -2.16 -18.09 7.82
CA LEU A 55 -0.94 -18.49 8.52
C LEU A 55 -0.44 -17.42 9.52
N GLY A 56 -1.17 -16.34 9.73
CA GLY A 56 -0.71 -15.23 10.59
C GLY A 56 0.54 -14.53 10.05
N LEU A 57 0.89 -14.77 8.77
CA LEU A 57 2.06 -14.21 8.08
C LEU A 57 1.75 -12.87 7.39
N GLN A 58 0.52 -12.36 7.52
CA GLN A 58 0.32 -10.94 7.29
C GLN A 58 1.10 -10.23 8.38
N THR A 59 2.30 -9.82 8.04
CA THR A 59 3.02 -8.85 8.86
C THR A 59 2.11 -7.63 8.93
N ASP A 60 1.45 -7.50 10.05
CA ASP A 60 0.56 -6.36 10.40
C ASP A 60 1.39 -5.08 10.55
N ARG A 61 2.45 -4.98 9.76
CA ARG A 61 3.46 -3.92 9.77
C ARG A 61 3.47 -3.19 8.45
N VAL A 62 3.61 -1.90 8.54
CA VAL A 62 3.89 -1.04 7.39
C VAL A 62 5.28 -1.38 6.86
N ARG A 63 5.38 -1.72 5.57
CA ARG A 63 6.66 -2.04 4.91
C ARG A 63 7.38 -0.77 4.50
N LEU A 64 8.69 -0.89 4.25
CA LEU A 64 9.49 0.22 3.74
C LEU A 64 8.91 0.83 2.45
N GLU A 65 8.41 -0.02 1.56
CA GLU A 65 7.78 0.38 0.30
C GLU A 65 6.48 1.18 0.52
N ASP A 66 5.70 0.80 1.54
CA ASP A 66 4.49 1.52 1.93
C ASP A 66 4.83 2.87 2.53
N LEU A 67 5.86 2.93 3.39
CA LEU A 67 6.33 4.16 4.00
C LEU A 67 6.90 5.12 2.94
N GLU A 68 7.72 4.61 2.00
CA GLU A 68 8.24 5.39 0.88
C GLU A 68 7.12 5.98 0.03
N PHE A 69 6.14 5.15 -0.32
CA PHE A 69 4.98 5.61 -1.07
C PHE A 69 4.21 6.71 -0.32
N LEU A 70 3.86 6.49 0.95
CA LEU A 70 3.13 7.48 1.76
C LEU A 70 3.90 8.79 1.89
N THR A 71 5.21 8.70 2.13
CA THR A 71 6.08 9.89 2.26
C THR A 71 6.17 10.66 0.94
N SER A 72 6.25 9.96 -0.19
CA SER A 72 6.27 10.56 -1.53
C SER A 72 4.96 11.26 -1.87
N GLU A 73 3.82 10.61 -1.60
CA GLU A 73 2.51 11.21 -1.83
C GLU A 73 2.26 12.43 -0.93
N LEU A 74 2.67 12.35 0.36
CA LEU A 74 2.60 13.49 1.26
C LEU A 74 3.47 14.65 0.76
N SER A 75 4.67 14.37 0.29
CA SER A 75 5.56 15.38 -0.31
C SER A 75 4.86 16.12 -1.46
N LEU A 76 4.27 15.38 -2.41
CA LEU A 76 3.58 15.95 -3.56
C LEU A 76 2.38 16.82 -3.16
N LEU A 77 1.57 16.35 -2.21
CA LEU A 77 0.41 17.08 -1.72
C LEU A 77 0.82 18.36 -1.00
N LEU A 78 1.85 18.30 -0.16
CA LEU A 78 2.37 19.45 0.58
C LEU A 78 3.05 20.47 -0.34
N ASP A 79 3.82 20.03 -1.34
CA ASP A 79 4.41 20.90 -2.37
C ASP A 79 3.32 21.60 -3.19
N SER A 80 2.14 20.99 -3.36
CA SER A 80 0.97 21.59 -3.99
C SER A 80 0.20 22.57 -3.08
N GLY A 81 0.68 22.83 -1.86
CA GLY A 81 0.06 23.72 -0.88
C GLY A 81 -1.10 23.10 -0.09
N VAL A 82 -1.31 21.80 -0.19
CA VAL A 82 -2.32 21.10 0.62
C VAL A 82 -1.85 21.01 2.06
N ARG A 83 -2.71 21.38 3.02
CA ARG A 83 -2.39 21.24 4.45
C ARG A 83 -2.26 19.78 4.85
N ILE A 84 -1.40 19.50 5.82
CA ILE A 84 -1.08 18.12 6.25
C ILE A 84 -2.29 17.31 6.71
N ASP A 85 -3.22 17.93 7.46
CA ASP A 85 -4.46 17.30 7.90
C ASP A 85 -5.32 16.82 6.73
N ARG A 86 -5.42 17.66 5.70
CA ARG A 86 -6.15 17.33 4.46
C ARG A 86 -5.39 16.30 3.62
N ALA A 87 -4.08 16.40 3.54
CA ALA A 87 -3.23 15.45 2.80
C ALA A 87 -3.37 14.03 3.34
N ILE A 88 -3.29 13.84 4.66
CA ILE A 88 -3.53 12.54 5.31
C ILE A 88 -4.96 12.06 5.05
N GLY A 89 -5.95 12.94 5.12
CA GLY A 89 -7.34 12.60 4.80
C GLY A 89 -7.55 12.16 3.33
N ILE A 90 -6.80 12.73 2.39
CA ILE A 90 -6.80 12.30 0.99
C ILE A 90 -6.23 10.88 0.89
N LEU A 91 -5.05 10.64 1.47
CA LEU A 91 -4.41 9.33 1.45
C LEU A 91 -5.26 8.24 2.11
N GLN A 92 -5.97 8.57 3.18
CA GLN A 92 -6.92 7.66 3.82
C GLN A 92 -8.03 7.21 2.86
N ARG A 93 -8.49 8.09 1.97
CA ARG A 93 -9.54 7.79 0.97
C ARG A 93 -9.03 6.98 -0.23
N THR A 94 -7.74 6.88 -0.45
CA THR A 94 -7.18 6.05 -1.54
C THR A 94 -7.37 4.55 -1.33
N GLY A 95 -8.05 4.15 -0.23
CA GLY A 95 -8.53 2.79 -0.02
C GLY A 95 -7.43 1.80 0.36
N ARG A 96 -6.28 2.25 0.84
CA ARG A 96 -5.27 1.34 1.38
C ARG A 96 -5.80 0.66 2.64
N SER A 97 -5.89 -0.66 2.59
CA SER A 97 -6.35 -1.52 3.68
C SER A 97 -5.18 -2.03 4.53
N GLY A 98 -5.48 -2.71 5.62
CA GLY A 98 -4.46 -3.32 6.49
C GLY A 98 -3.72 -2.31 7.37
N ALA A 99 -2.43 -2.54 7.61
CA ALA A 99 -1.60 -1.74 8.51
C ALA A 99 -1.52 -0.26 8.11
N VAL A 100 -1.40 0.03 6.81
CA VAL A 100 -1.36 1.40 6.28
C VAL A 100 -2.66 2.15 6.54
N GLY A 101 -3.81 1.51 6.33
CA GLY A 101 -5.12 2.12 6.58
C GLY A 101 -5.33 2.45 8.06
N ARG A 102 -4.90 1.56 8.97
CA ARG A 102 -4.95 1.82 10.41
C ARG A 102 -4.03 2.97 10.81
N LEU A 103 -2.80 2.99 10.31
CA LEU A 103 -1.84 4.08 10.55
C LEU A 103 -2.43 5.43 10.15
N LEU A 104 -2.91 5.55 8.90
CA LEU A 104 -3.50 6.79 8.41
C LEU A 104 -4.74 7.22 9.19
N SER A 105 -5.56 6.25 9.66
CA SER A 105 -6.73 6.52 10.48
C SER A 105 -6.35 7.06 11.87
N ALA A 106 -5.34 6.47 12.50
CA ALA A 106 -4.83 6.93 13.80
C ALA A 106 -4.25 8.34 13.67
N MET A 107 -3.33 8.56 12.71
CA MET A 107 -2.74 9.89 12.49
C MET A 107 -3.79 10.94 12.14
N SER A 108 -4.80 10.60 11.33
CA SER A 108 -5.91 11.52 11.02
C SER A 108 -6.73 11.90 12.25
N ALA A 109 -6.94 10.95 13.17
CA ALA A 109 -7.65 11.22 14.43
C ALA A 109 -6.86 12.17 15.33
N ASP A 110 -5.55 11.95 15.48
CA ASP A 110 -4.65 12.79 16.27
C ASP A 110 -4.60 14.24 15.75
N LEU A 111 -4.43 14.40 14.45
CA LEU A 111 -4.41 15.73 13.82
C LEU A 111 -5.74 16.47 13.96
N LYS A 112 -6.88 15.78 13.92
CA LYS A 112 -8.20 16.37 14.17
C LYS A 112 -8.37 16.82 15.62
N GLN A 113 -7.66 16.21 16.57
CA GLN A 113 -7.60 16.62 17.97
C GLN A 113 -6.63 17.79 18.20
N GLY A 114 -5.96 18.27 17.17
CA GLY A 114 -5.00 19.38 17.22
C GLY A 114 -3.59 18.97 17.65
N ARG A 115 -3.30 17.65 17.70
CA ARG A 115 -1.93 17.18 17.95
C ARG A 115 -1.01 17.50 16.78
N GLN A 116 0.27 17.64 17.06
CA GLN A 116 1.28 17.83 16.03
C GLN A 116 1.51 16.51 15.25
N LEU A 117 1.89 16.61 13.99
CA LEU A 117 2.20 15.44 13.16
C LEU A 117 3.37 14.64 13.73
N SER A 118 4.38 15.32 14.25
CA SER A 118 5.54 14.70 14.90
C SER A 118 5.15 13.90 16.15
N GLU A 119 4.20 14.40 16.95
CA GLU A 119 3.66 13.67 18.10
C GLU A 119 2.87 12.43 17.66
N ALA A 120 2.00 12.58 16.66
CA ALA A 120 1.26 11.46 16.09
C ALA A 120 2.20 10.39 15.51
N ALA A 121 3.24 10.80 14.80
CA ALA A 121 4.24 9.88 14.24
C ALA A 121 5.06 9.16 15.33
N ALA A 122 5.40 9.84 16.43
CA ALA A 122 6.15 9.27 17.54
C ALA A 122 5.45 8.11 18.26
N GLU A 123 4.14 8.01 18.16
CA GLU A 123 3.35 6.90 18.69
C GLU A 123 3.57 5.58 17.88
N HIS A 124 4.00 5.69 16.62
CA HIS A 124 4.19 4.58 15.70
C HIS A 124 5.69 4.29 15.47
N LYS A 125 6.40 3.95 16.55
CA LYS A 125 7.87 3.71 16.55
C LYS A 125 8.31 2.52 15.68
N ASP A 126 7.41 1.63 15.38
CA ASP A 126 7.61 0.48 14.48
C ASP A 126 7.57 0.88 13.00
N VAL A 127 7.06 2.08 12.69
CA VAL A 127 6.96 2.64 11.35
C VAL A 127 7.94 3.78 11.15
N PHE A 128 7.96 4.73 12.09
CA PHE A 128 8.77 5.95 12.01
C PHE A 128 9.96 5.86 12.96
N ASP A 129 11.15 5.87 12.41
CA ASP A 129 12.38 5.93 13.22
C ASP A 129 12.51 7.31 13.89
N PRO A 130 13.34 7.43 14.96
CA PRO A 130 13.51 8.69 15.67
C PRO A 130 14.02 9.85 14.78
N LEU A 131 14.82 9.55 13.76
CA LEU A 131 15.30 10.55 12.81
C LEU A 131 14.14 11.12 11.98
N TYR A 132 13.27 10.24 11.49
CA TYR A 132 12.07 10.62 10.74
C TYR A 132 11.16 11.56 11.56
N VAL A 133 10.88 11.19 12.81
CA VAL A 133 10.05 12.00 13.74
C VAL A 133 10.69 13.36 14.02
N ASN A 134 11.99 13.40 14.30
CA ASN A 134 12.71 14.65 14.58
C ASN A 134 12.72 15.59 13.36
N LEU A 135 12.87 15.06 12.16
CA LEU A 135 12.80 15.85 10.94
C LEU A 135 11.41 16.45 10.72
N ILE A 136 10.34 15.69 11.00
CA ILE A 136 8.97 16.22 10.96
C ILE A 136 8.82 17.35 11.98
N ALA A 137 9.23 17.15 13.22
CA ALA A 137 9.14 18.17 14.26
C ALA A 137 9.86 19.48 13.87
N LEU A 138 11.06 19.36 13.27
CA LEU A 138 11.78 20.51 12.74
C LEU A 138 11.01 21.19 11.59
N GLY A 139 10.41 20.40 10.70
CA GLY A 139 9.59 20.91 9.60
C GLY A 139 8.33 21.63 10.07
N GLU A 140 7.67 21.11 11.11
CA GLU A 140 6.50 21.75 11.75
C GLU A 140 6.89 23.08 12.39
N ALA A 141 7.96 23.09 13.21
CA ALA A 141 8.41 24.29 13.91
C ALA A 141 8.88 25.40 12.97
N SER A 142 9.46 25.03 11.82
CA SER A 142 9.96 25.99 10.80
C SER A 142 8.95 26.31 9.70
N GLY A 143 7.79 25.64 9.63
CA GLY A 143 6.83 25.76 8.54
C GLY A 143 7.31 25.16 7.21
N ARG A 144 8.33 24.30 7.22
CA ARG A 144 8.97 23.72 6.04
C ARG A 144 8.69 22.22 5.85
N LEU A 145 7.49 21.79 6.24
CA LEU A 145 7.08 20.39 6.04
C LEU A 145 7.25 19.89 4.59
N PRO A 146 6.91 20.66 3.53
CA PRO A 146 7.12 20.20 2.16
C PRO A 146 8.57 19.80 1.88
N GLU A 147 9.53 20.63 2.26
CA GLU A 147 10.96 20.37 2.07
C GLU A 147 11.43 19.14 2.83
N VAL A 148 10.94 18.97 4.07
CA VAL A 148 11.27 17.81 4.91
C VAL A 148 10.73 16.53 4.28
N PHE A 149 9.47 16.49 3.87
CA PHE A 149 8.88 15.30 3.26
C PHE A 149 9.56 14.94 1.94
N ARG A 150 9.98 15.92 1.15
CA ARG A 150 10.75 15.67 -0.08
C ARG A 150 12.07 14.95 0.22
N ARG A 151 12.83 15.45 1.20
CA ARG A 151 14.10 14.82 1.61
C ARG A 151 13.89 13.42 2.18
N LEU A 152 12.85 13.24 3.01
CA LEU A 152 12.50 11.92 3.55
C LEU A 152 12.11 10.93 2.44
N ALA A 153 11.36 11.37 1.44
CA ALA A 153 11.01 10.54 0.29
C ALA A 153 12.24 10.13 -0.52
N GLU A 154 13.18 11.05 -0.75
CA GLU A 154 14.44 10.76 -1.45
C GLU A 154 15.29 9.74 -0.67
N ASP A 155 15.44 9.90 0.66
CA ASP A 155 16.17 8.96 1.50
C ASP A 155 15.54 7.55 1.50
N LEU A 156 14.23 7.47 1.62
CA LEU A 156 13.51 6.20 1.60
C LEU A 156 13.62 5.49 0.24
N ARG A 157 13.57 6.24 -0.88
CA ARG A 157 13.83 5.70 -2.23
C ARG A 157 15.24 5.14 -2.34
N PHE A 158 16.23 5.87 -1.87
CA PHE A 158 17.61 5.44 -1.88
C PHE A 158 17.82 4.16 -1.06
N ARG A 159 17.26 4.08 0.15
CA ARG A 159 17.29 2.87 0.99
C ARG A 159 16.64 1.67 0.30
N ARG A 160 15.50 1.87 -0.37
CA ARG A 160 14.81 0.82 -1.13
C ARG A 160 15.67 0.32 -2.30
N ASP A 161 16.26 1.24 -3.07
CA ASP A 161 17.07 0.90 -4.24
C ASP A 161 18.35 0.13 -3.85
N ILE A 162 19.00 0.53 -2.75
CA ILE A 162 20.13 -0.25 -2.19
C ILE A 162 19.67 -1.65 -1.81
N ARG A 163 18.56 -1.77 -1.09
CA ARG A 163 18.04 -3.08 -0.67
C ARG A 163 17.75 -3.99 -1.86
N GLN A 164 17.15 -3.46 -2.92
CA GLN A 164 16.90 -4.22 -4.15
C GLN A 164 18.19 -4.69 -4.81
N LYS A 165 19.20 -3.82 -4.92
CA LYS A 165 20.51 -4.18 -5.48
C LYS A 165 21.21 -5.28 -4.66
N VAL A 166 21.16 -5.20 -3.34
CA VAL A 166 21.74 -6.22 -2.45
C VAL A 166 21.04 -7.57 -2.64
N VAL A 167 19.70 -7.58 -2.69
CA VAL A 167 18.92 -8.82 -2.90
C VAL A 167 19.24 -9.42 -4.28
N GLN A 168 19.31 -8.61 -5.32
CA GLN A 168 19.68 -9.06 -6.68
C GLN A 168 21.09 -9.63 -6.73
N ALA A 169 22.05 -8.97 -6.08
CA ALA A 169 23.44 -9.44 -6.02
C ALA A 169 23.57 -10.76 -5.23
N ALA A 170 22.74 -11.00 -4.22
CA ALA A 170 22.74 -12.24 -3.44
C ALA A 170 22.07 -13.41 -4.18
N THR A 171 21.21 -13.14 -5.16
CA THR A 171 20.49 -14.17 -5.92
C THR A 171 21.43 -14.93 -6.86
N TYR A 172 22.43 -14.24 -7.46
CA TYR A 172 23.36 -14.85 -8.40
C TYR A 172 24.22 -15.98 -7.80
N PRO A 173 24.88 -15.80 -6.62
CA PRO A 173 25.63 -16.89 -5.98
C PRO A 173 24.77 -18.07 -5.56
N LEU A 174 23.51 -17.82 -5.15
CA LEU A 174 22.60 -18.91 -4.74
C LEU A 174 22.18 -19.80 -5.92
N VAL A 175 21.96 -19.21 -7.08
CA VAL A 175 21.65 -19.97 -8.30
C VAL A 175 22.86 -20.80 -8.75
N VAL A 176 24.07 -20.24 -8.70
CA VAL A 176 25.31 -20.95 -9.09
C VAL A 176 25.64 -22.08 -8.10
N LEU A 177 25.29 -21.96 -6.82
CA LEU A 177 25.55 -22.98 -5.81
C LEU A 177 24.51 -24.11 -5.82
N ALA A 178 23.35 -23.89 -6.46
CA ALA A 178 22.26 -24.87 -6.61
C ALA A 178 22.35 -25.72 -7.88
N VAL A 179 23.32 -25.45 -8.77
CA VAL A 179 23.63 -26.20 -10.02
C VAL A 179 24.92 -26.98 -9.83
#